data_e7523c80fc15ae6a47a95caea91fa137
#
_entry.id   e7523c80fc15ae6a47a95caea91fa137
#
_cell.length_a   1.000
_cell.length_b   1.000
_cell.length_c   1.000
_cell.angle_alpha   90.00
_cell.angle_beta   90.00
_cell.angle_gamma   90.00
#
_symmetry.space_group_name_H-M   'P 1'
#
loop_
_entity.id
_entity.type
_entity.pdbx_description
1 polymer ?
#
loop_
_entity_poly.entity_id
_entity_poly.type
_entity_poly.pdbx_seq_one_letter_code
_entity_poly.pdbx_strand_id
1 'polypeptide(L)'
;MTFLRLRAKDFRAKLGAFVGTGEASPDVRDAVAGIIADVKRRGDAAVLAYTAKFDRAKLTAARQRIPLAELRRAAAGFAPAKKKAFDEAAKCVTAFHARTLPKGWTAKNPHGATVGERHHAIQRCGLYIPGGQVPLVSTVLMTALPAKVAGVPELCACTPPGPDGKINPDILAALYLCGVREVYAIGGVQAIAAMALGTSTVTAVDKIFGPGNAFVTEAKRQVFGLVGVDLLPGPSEVMIIADRTAKPEWVAADLCAQAEHGSGKEKLYLVTETEAFADKCLAAARSQSNSLTHGEKIRKALAAKVCVILVPKIEDAAEVANLVAPEHL
;
A
#
# COMPACT_ATOMS: atom_id res chain seq x y z
N MET A 1 -16.99 15.36 -10.15
CA MET A 1 -16.41 15.13 -11.49
C MET A 1 -15.90 16.45 -12.05
N THR A 2 -14.70 16.47 -12.60
CA THR A 2 -14.04 17.65 -13.15
C THR A 2 -13.76 17.41 -14.63
N PHE A 3 -14.07 18.41 -15.49
CA PHE A 3 -13.73 18.38 -16.93
C PHE A 3 -12.71 19.47 -17.21
N LEU A 4 -11.59 19.10 -17.84
CA LEU A 4 -10.51 20.01 -18.21
C LEU A 4 -10.19 19.89 -19.71
N ARG A 5 -9.66 20.96 -20.29
CA ARG A 5 -9.13 20.95 -21.65
C ARG A 5 -7.67 21.40 -21.62
N LEU A 6 -6.75 20.60 -22.14
CA LEU A 6 -5.29 20.82 -22.07
C LEU A 6 -4.88 22.24 -22.52
N ARG A 7 -5.52 22.78 -23.57
CA ARG A 7 -5.17 24.12 -24.11
C ARG A 7 -5.95 25.28 -23.47
N ALA A 8 -6.76 25.01 -22.41
CA ALA A 8 -7.44 26.09 -21.70
C ALA A 8 -6.44 26.90 -20.84
N LYS A 9 -6.63 28.21 -20.74
CA LYS A 9 -5.73 29.13 -20.00
C LYS A 9 -5.60 28.76 -18.52
N ASP A 10 -6.64 28.20 -17.92
CA ASP A 10 -6.73 27.83 -16.51
C ASP A 10 -6.43 26.34 -16.24
N PHE A 11 -6.02 25.59 -17.27
CA PHE A 11 -5.79 24.15 -17.19
C PHE A 11 -4.86 23.77 -16.04
N ARG A 12 -3.65 24.36 -16.00
CA ARG A 12 -2.63 24.01 -14.97
C ARG A 12 -3.10 24.33 -13.56
N ALA A 13 -3.79 25.44 -13.37
CA ALA A 13 -4.32 25.82 -12.05
C ALA A 13 -5.41 24.84 -11.58
N LYS A 14 -6.36 24.50 -12.45
CA LYS A 14 -7.43 23.55 -12.16
C LYS A 14 -6.90 22.12 -11.97
N LEU A 15 -5.95 21.70 -12.80
CA LEU A 15 -5.30 20.40 -12.63
C LEU A 15 -4.56 20.33 -11.30
N GLY A 16 -3.77 21.35 -10.95
CA GLY A 16 -3.06 21.44 -9.68
C GLY A 16 -4.01 21.39 -8.48
N ALA A 17 -5.16 22.08 -8.55
CA ALA A 17 -6.17 22.00 -7.51
C ALA A 17 -6.78 20.59 -7.35
N PHE A 18 -6.93 19.84 -8.45
CA PHE A 18 -7.42 18.46 -8.42
C PHE A 18 -6.35 17.49 -7.89
N VAL A 19 -5.09 17.65 -8.32
CA VAL A 19 -3.94 16.84 -7.85
C VAL A 19 -3.70 17.07 -6.35
N GLY A 20 -3.81 18.32 -5.89
CA GLY A 20 -3.56 18.65 -4.48
C GLY A 20 -2.10 18.42 -4.06
N THR A 21 -1.80 18.57 -2.78
CA THR A 21 -0.44 18.46 -2.25
C THR A 21 -0.06 17.05 -1.78
N GLY A 22 -1.02 16.14 -1.64
CA GLY A 22 -0.77 14.80 -1.06
C GLY A 22 -0.42 14.79 0.43
N GLU A 23 -0.31 15.95 1.07
CA GLU A 23 0.05 16.05 2.49
C GLU A 23 -1.08 15.59 3.42
N ALA A 24 -0.68 15.03 4.57
CA ALA A 24 -1.61 14.74 5.64
C ALA A 24 -2.15 16.06 6.25
N SER A 25 -3.44 16.07 6.60
CA SER A 25 -4.02 17.22 7.31
C SER A 25 -3.35 17.42 8.68
N PRO A 26 -3.34 18.68 9.21
CA PRO A 26 -2.80 18.95 10.55
C PRO A 26 -3.35 18.01 11.62
N ASP A 27 -4.67 17.76 11.63
CA ASP A 27 -5.30 16.85 12.59
C ASP A 27 -4.75 15.42 12.54
N VAL A 28 -4.46 14.91 11.34
CA VAL A 28 -3.86 13.58 11.18
C VAL A 28 -2.42 13.59 11.71
N ARG A 29 -1.65 14.64 11.42
CA ARG A 29 -0.27 14.77 11.89
C ARG A 29 -0.21 14.79 13.43
N ASP A 30 -1.04 15.61 14.07
CA ASP A 30 -1.05 15.77 15.51
C ASP A 30 -1.55 14.51 16.23
N ALA A 31 -2.61 13.88 15.70
CA ALA A 31 -3.10 12.61 16.22
C ALA A 31 -2.03 11.51 16.16
N VAL A 32 -1.29 11.40 15.04
CA VAL A 32 -0.22 10.43 14.86
C VAL A 32 0.94 10.72 15.81
N ALA A 33 1.36 11.99 15.94
CA ALA A 33 2.43 12.39 16.87
C ALA A 33 2.08 12.02 18.31
N GLY A 34 0.83 12.27 18.73
CA GLY A 34 0.34 11.90 20.05
C GLY A 34 0.39 10.40 20.32
N ILE A 35 0.02 9.57 19.33
CA ILE A 35 0.07 8.10 19.46
C ILE A 35 1.52 7.61 19.56
N ILE A 36 2.42 8.11 18.70
CA ILE A 36 3.85 7.73 18.73
C ILE A 36 4.47 8.10 20.07
N ALA A 37 4.24 9.31 20.55
CA ALA A 37 4.74 9.77 21.86
C ALA A 37 4.21 8.91 23.01
N ASP A 38 2.94 8.50 22.95
CA ASP A 38 2.33 7.67 23.98
C ASP A 38 2.88 6.22 23.95
N VAL A 39 3.11 5.63 22.76
CA VAL A 39 3.78 4.33 22.64
C VAL A 39 5.22 4.40 23.16
N LYS A 40 5.95 5.49 22.87
CA LYS A 40 7.30 5.72 23.42
C LYS A 40 7.31 5.75 24.94
N ARG A 41 6.29 6.35 25.56
CA ARG A 41 6.19 6.53 27.03
C ARG A 41 5.69 5.27 27.72
N ARG A 42 4.62 4.61 27.21
CA ARG A 42 3.90 3.53 27.90
C ARG A 42 4.12 2.12 27.29
N GLY A 43 4.84 2.03 26.17
CA GLY A 43 5.12 0.75 25.52
C GLY A 43 3.85 -0.06 25.19
N ASP A 44 3.87 -1.35 25.56
CA ASP A 44 2.78 -2.28 25.29
C ASP A 44 1.42 -1.83 25.86
N ALA A 45 1.40 -1.10 26.96
CA ALA A 45 0.16 -0.58 27.53
C ALA A 45 -0.55 0.42 26.60
N ALA A 46 0.23 1.26 25.88
CA ALA A 46 -0.32 2.15 24.86
C ALA A 46 -0.79 1.36 23.65
N VAL A 47 0.01 0.41 23.16
CA VAL A 47 -0.34 -0.45 22.02
C VAL A 47 -1.66 -1.17 22.27
N LEU A 48 -1.84 -1.78 23.43
CA LEU A 48 -3.09 -2.47 23.83
C LEU A 48 -4.28 -1.50 23.87
N ALA A 49 -4.10 -0.31 24.46
CA ALA A 49 -5.15 0.68 24.54
C ALA A 49 -5.62 1.15 23.16
N TYR A 50 -4.69 1.40 22.24
CA TYR A 50 -5.03 1.81 20.87
C TYR A 50 -5.61 0.66 20.03
N THR A 51 -5.15 -0.59 20.23
CA THR A 51 -5.75 -1.78 19.60
C THR A 51 -7.21 -1.94 20.06
N ALA A 52 -7.48 -1.77 21.35
CA ALA A 52 -8.86 -1.79 21.88
C ALA A 52 -9.71 -0.65 21.30
N LYS A 53 -9.13 0.56 21.15
CA LYS A 53 -9.84 1.76 20.65
C LYS A 53 -10.15 1.67 19.15
N PHE A 54 -9.18 1.29 18.33
CA PHE A 54 -9.28 1.39 16.88
C PHE A 54 -9.71 0.08 16.22
N ASP A 55 -9.18 -1.06 16.69
CA ASP A 55 -9.50 -2.38 16.15
C ASP A 55 -10.66 -3.05 16.91
N ARG A 56 -11.13 -2.43 18.02
CA ARG A 56 -12.18 -2.95 18.92
C ARG A 56 -11.83 -4.31 19.53
N ALA A 57 -10.57 -4.68 19.53
CA ALA A 57 -10.04 -5.94 20.04
C ALA A 57 -9.43 -5.75 21.43
N LYS A 58 -9.99 -6.41 22.44
CA LYS A 58 -9.46 -6.43 23.79
C LYS A 58 -8.44 -7.57 23.91
N LEU A 59 -7.15 -7.25 23.78
CA LEU A 59 -6.06 -8.20 23.88
C LEU A 59 -5.32 -8.05 25.21
N THR A 60 -4.62 -9.09 25.63
CA THR A 60 -3.58 -9.04 26.67
C THR A 60 -2.19 -9.00 26.01
N ALA A 61 -1.16 -8.58 26.73
CA ALA A 61 0.21 -8.59 26.21
C ALA A 61 0.62 -9.95 25.64
N ALA A 62 0.27 -11.04 26.31
CA ALA A 62 0.55 -12.40 25.86
C ALA A 62 -0.17 -12.80 24.56
N ARG A 63 -1.27 -12.11 24.21
CA ARG A 63 -2.06 -12.38 23.01
C ARG A 63 -1.73 -11.43 21.85
N GLN A 64 -0.89 -10.42 22.08
CA GLN A 64 -0.39 -9.57 20.98
C GLN A 64 0.46 -10.37 20.01
N ARG A 65 1.36 -11.22 20.51
CA ARG A 65 2.16 -12.11 19.68
C ARG A 65 1.38 -13.39 19.37
N ILE A 66 1.24 -13.69 18.08
CA ILE A 66 0.53 -14.90 17.63
C ILE A 66 1.44 -16.12 17.82
N PRO A 67 0.97 -17.18 18.50
CA PRO A 67 1.74 -18.40 18.68
C PRO A 67 2.09 -19.06 17.34
N LEU A 68 3.30 -19.57 17.19
CA LEU A 68 3.75 -20.25 15.97
C LEU A 68 2.84 -21.46 15.61
N ALA A 69 2.28 -22.13 16.60
CA ALA A 69 1.32 -23.21 16.39
C ALA A 69 0.05 -22.74 15.66
N GLU A 70 -0.39 -21.49 15.89
CA GLU A 70 -1.54 -20.92 15.22
C GLU A 70 -1.24 -20.61 13.75
N LEU A 71 -0.05 -20.07 13.44
CA LEU A 71 0.40 -19.88 12.07
C LEU A 71 0.49 -21.21 11.30
N ARG A 72 1.05 -22.25 11.95
CA ARG A 72 1.14 -23.60 11.36
C ARG A 72 -0.25 -24.16 11.06
N ARG A 73 -1.19 -24.02 11.98
CA ARG A 73 -2.57 -24.47 11.81
C ARG A 73 -3.25 -23.75 10.66
N ALA A 74 -3.09 -22.44 10.58
CA ALA A 74 -3.62 -21.64 9.47
C ALA A 74 -3.06 -22.09 8.12
N ALA A 75 -1.76 -22.33 8.02
CA ALA A 75 -1.12 -22.84 6.81
C ALA A 75 -1.59 -24.25 6.42
N ALA A 76 -1.79 -25.13 7.41
CA ALA A 76 -2.33 -26.48 7.17
C ALA A 76 -3.79 -26.46 6.69
N GLY A 77 -4.57 -25.48 7.14
CA GLY A 77 -5.97 -25.27 6.73
C GLY A 77 -6.13 -24.42 5.49
N PHE A 78 -5.04 -23.97 4.86
CA PHE A 78 -5.14 -23.11 3.67
C PHE A 78 -5.72 -23.88 2.48
N ALA A 79 -6.84 -23.40 1.94
CA ALA A 79 -7.60 -24.11 0.91
C ALA A 79 -6.72 -24.46 -0.30
N PRO A 80 -6.79 -25.71 -0.84
CA PRO A 80 -5.88 -26.16 -1.92
C PRO A 80 -5.88 -25.26 -3.15
N ALA A 81 -7.04 -24.76 -3.57
CA ALA A 81 -7.14 -23.84 -4.70
C ALA A 81 -6.43 -22.50 -4.44
N LYS A 82 -6.60 -21.94 -3.24
CA LYS A 82 -5.88 -20.73 -2.81
C LYS A 82 -4.39 -20.98 -2.72
N LYS A 83 -3.98 -22.14 -2.19
CA LYS A 83 -2.57 -22.52 -2.09
C LYS A 83 -1.91 -22.61 -3.44
N LYS A 84 -2.56 -23.22 -4.45
CA LYS A 84 -2.04 -23.29 -5.81
C LYS A 84 -1.80 -21.91 -6.42
N ALA A 85 -2.76 -20.99 -6.29
CA ALA A 85 -2.63 -19.61 -6.75
C ALA A 85 -1.53 -18.85 -5.99
N PHE A 86 -1.44 -19.04 -4.67
CA PHE A 86 -0.40 -18.47 -3.83
C PHE A 86 1.00 -18.96 -4.25
N ASP A 87 1.20 -20.26 -4.46
CA ASP A 87 2.48 -20.83 -4.82
C ASP A 87 2.95 -20.31 -6.20
N GLU A 88 2.05 -20.16 -7.16
CA GLU A 88 2.38 -19.58 -8.48
C GLU A 88 2.75 -18.09 -8.35
N ALA A 89 1.97 -17.31 -7.62
CA ALA A 89 2.29 -15.91 -7.38
C ALA A 89 3.62 -15.74 -6.62
N ALA A 90 3.88 -16.58 -5.61
CA ALA A 90 5.13 -16.58 -4.85
C ALA A 90 6.34 -16.87 -5.75
N LYS A 91 6.21 -17.82 -6.68
CA LYS A 91 7.25 -18.16 -7.66
C LYS A 91 7.54 -16.97 -8.58
N CYS A 92 6.50 -16.32 -9.11
CA CYS A 92 6.66 -15.15 -9.99
C CYS A 92 7.34 -13.99 -9.26
N VAL A 93 6.87 -13.63 -8.05
CA VAL A 93 7.43 -12.55 -7.24
C VAL A 93 8.91 -12.84 -6.89
N THR A 94 9.20 -14.06 -6.45
CA THR A 94 10.58 -14.46 -6.12
C THR A 94 11.50 -14.38 -7.34
N ALA A 95 11.07 -14.90 -8.50
CA ALA A 95 11.86 -14.87 -9.73
C ALA A 95 12.13 -13.44 -10.23
N PHE A 96 11.14 -12.54 -10.10
CA PHE A 96 11.30 -11.13 -10.45
C PHE A 96 12.33 -10.46 -9.53
N HIS A 97 12.15 -10.56 -8.22
CA HIS A 97 13.02 -9.88 -7.25
C HIS A 97 14.44 -10.46 -7.18
N ALA A 98 14.65 -11.72 -7.52
CA ALA A 98 15.99 -12.28 -7.68
C ALA A 98 16.83 -11.55 -8.76
N ARG A 99 16.16 -10.96 -9.76
CA ARG A 99 16.84 -10.18 -10.83
C ARG A 99 17.14 -8.73 -10.41
N THR A 100 16.46 -8.21 -9.38
CA THR A 100 16.64 -6.83 -8.91
C THR A 100 17.69 -6.70 -7.80
N LEU A 101 18.32 -7.81 -7.37
CA LEU A 101 19.36 -7.76 -6.37
C LEU A 101 20.55 -6.92 -6.88
N PRO A 102 20.98 -5.89 -6.12
CA PRO A 102 22.12 -5.08 -6.50
C PRO A 102 23.39 -5.91 -6.46
N LYS A 103 24.29 -5.65 -7.42
CA LYS A 103 25.61 -6.30 -7.48
C LYS A 103 26.69 -5.32 -7.01
N GLY A 104 27.51 -5.77 -6.07
CA GLY A 104 28.71 -5.01 -5.69
C GLY A 104 29.74 -4.96 -6.82
N TRP A 105 30.62 -3.97 -6.77
CA TRP A 105 31.71 -3.80 -7.70
C TRP A 105 32.96 -3.26 -7.02
N THR A 106 34.13 -3.47 -7.63
CA THR A 106 35.40 -2.88 -7.21
C THR A 106 36.19 -2.38 -8.43
N ALA A 107 36.90 -1.27 -8.29
CA ALA A 107 37.73 -0.70 -9.33
C ALA A 107 38.95 0.01 -8.70
N LYS A 108 39.95 0.31 -9.52
CA LYS A 108 41.06 1.22 -9.14
C LYS A 108 40.67 2.65 -9.52
N ASN A 109 40.86 3.60 -8.61
CA ASN A 109 40.75 5.01 -8.93
C ASN A 109 42.04 5.52 -9.65
N PRO A 110 42.06 6.76 -10.17
CA PRO A 110 43.23 7.32 -10.85
C PRO A 110 44.52 7.34 -10.00
N HIS A 111 44.41 7.28 -8.68
CA HIS A 111 45.54 7.26 -7.75
C HIS A 111 45.92 5.86 -7.27
N GLY A 112 45.34 4.79 -7.87
CA GLY A 112 45.65 3.39 -7.57
C GLY A 112 44.93 2.80 -6.35
N ALA A 113 44.12 3.57 -5.61
CA ALA A 113 43.34 3.06 -4.50
C ALA A 113 42.23 2.17 -5.00
N THR A 114 41.92 1.09 -4.26
CA THR A 114 40.76 0.26 -4.53
C THR A 114 39.50 0.89 -3.94
N VAL A 115 38.52 1.13 -4.77
CA VAL A 115 37.19 1.65 -4.42
C VAL A 115 36.11 0.68 -4.88
N GLY A 116 34.95 0.71 -4.25
CA GLY A 116 33.87 -0.19 -4.63
C GLY A 116 32.62 -0.01 -3.80
N GLU A 117 31.62 -0.79 -4.10
CA GLU A 117 30.33 -0.84 -3.42
C GLU A 117 30.02 -2.27 -3.02
N ARG A 118 29.55 -2.45 -1.79
CA ARG A 118 29.08 -3.72 -1.27
C ARG A 118 27.66 -3.56 -0.75
N HIS A 119 26.81 -4.52 -1.06
CA HIS A 119 25.43 -4.57 -0.59
C HIS A 119 25.29 -5.68 0.46
N HIS A 120 24.63 -5.36 1.57
CA HIS A 120 24.34 -6.28 2.66
C HIS A 120 22.85 -6.25 2.95
N ALA A 121 22.29 -7.41 3.31
CA ALA A 121 20.93 -7.47 3.79
C ALA A 121 20.77 -6.66 5.08
N ILE A 122 19.61 -6.03 5.24
CA ILE A 122 19.18 -5.44 6.51
C ILE A 122 18.98 -6.56 7.52
N GLN A 123 19.32 -6.34 8.79
CA GLN A 123 19.28 -7.40 9.79
C GLN A 123 17.84 -7.79 10.15
N ARG A 124 16.96 -6.79 10.37
CA ARG A 124 15.58 -7.03 10.81
C ARG A 124 14.60 -6.12 10.11
N CYS A 125 13.56 -6.69 9.50
CA CYS A 125 12.52 -5.93 8.83
C CYS A 125 11.15 -6.17 9.45
N GLY A 126 10.39 -5.08 9.61
CA GLY A 126 8.99 -5.08 9.99
C GLY A 126 8.07 -4.97 8.78
N LEU A 127 7.11 -5.87 8.71
CA LEU A 127 6.11 -5.91 7.64
C LEU A 127 4.77 -5.43 8.21
N TYR A 128 4.24 -4.34 7.68
CA TYR A 128 2.89 -3.90 7.99
C TYR A 128 1.91 -4.45 6.96
N ILE A 129 1.01 -5.32 7.41
CA ILE A 129 -0.03 -5.91 6.57
C ILE A 129 -1.35 -5.24 6.94
N PRO A 130 -1.96 -4.46 6.04
CA PRO A 130 -3.21 -3.79 6.36
C PRO A 130 -4.34 -4.79 6.64
N GLY A 131 -5.18 -4.44 7.60
CA GLY A 131 -6.48 -5.08 7.79
C GLY A 131 -7.52 -4.44 6.86
N GLY A 132 -8.65 -5.08 6.75
CA GLY A 132 -9.75 -4.57 5.94
C GLY A 132 -10.80 -5.63 5.68
N GLN A 133 -11.75 -5.32 4.79
CA GLN A 133 -12.82 -6.24 4.40
C GLN A 133 -12.31 -7.46 3.60
N VAL A 134 -11.15 -7.31 2.95
CA VAL A 134 -10.51 -8.35 2.14
C VAL A 134 -9.12 -8.64 2.68
N PRO A 135 -8.74 -9.92 2.91
CA PRO A 135 -7.40 -10.27 3.34
C PRO A 135 -6.38 -9.99 2.23
N LEU A 136 -5.43 -9.08 2.48
CA LEU A 136 -4.42 -8.69 1.51
C LEU A 136 -3.23 -9.68 1.51
N VAL A 137 -3.48 -10.91 1.07
CA VAL A 137 -2.45 -11.95 0.91
C VAL A 137 -1.35 -11.50 -0.06
N SER A 138 -1.70 -10.71 -1.07
CA SER A 138 -0.74 -10.11 -2.00
C SER A 138 0.28 -9.20 -1.31
N THR A 139 -0.14 -8.42 -0.30
CA THR A 139 0.78 -7.59 0.48
C THR A 139 1.81 -8.45 1.22
N VAL A 140 1.40 -9.61 1.74
CA VAL A 140 2.35 -10.55 2.38
C VAL A 140 3.39 -11.02 1.36
N LEU A 141 2.97 -11.44 0.16
CA LEU A 141 3.89 -11.87 -0.91
C LEU A 141 4.84 -10.75 -1.30
N MET A 142 4.31 -9.55 -1.53
CA MET A 142 5.07 -8.40 -2.03
C MET A 142 5.98 -7.74 -0.98
N THR A 143 5.87 -8.09 0.29
CA THR A 143 6.76 -7.60 1.35
C THR A 143 7.70 -8.68 1.86
N ALA A 144 7.20 -9.86 2.19
CA ALA A 144 8.00 -10.92 2.78
C ALA A 144 8.95 -11.60 1.78
N LEU A 145 8.52 -11.83 0.53
CA LEU A 145 9.38 -12.52 -0.45
C LEU A 145 10.54 -11.66 -0.94
N PRO A 146 10.38 -10.36 -1.26
CA PRO A 146 11.52 -9.49 -1.56
C PRO A 146 12.54 -9.42 -0.41
N ALA A 147 12.08 -9.30 0.83
CA ALA A 147 12.95 -9.32 2.00
C ALA A 147 13.74 -10.65 2.11
N LYS A 148 13.08 -11.76 1.85
CA LYS A 148 13.69 -13.09 1.85
C LYS A 148 14.70 -13.27 0.70
N VAL A 149 14.38 -12.79 -0.49
CA VAL A 149 15.31 -12.78 -1.65
C VAL A 149 16.53 -11.93 -1.37
N ALA A 150 16.36 -10.79 -0.67
CA ALA A 150 17.45 -9.92 -0.23
C ALA A 150 18.30 -10.54 0.89
N GLY A 151 17.90 -11.69 1.45
CA GLY A 151 18.64 -12.37 2.52
C GLY A 151 18.42 -11.80 3.92
N VAL A 152 17.31 -11.07 4.16
CA VAL A 152 16.98 -10.54 5.48
C VAL A 152 16.74 -11.69 6.45
N PRO A 153 17.53 -11.81 7.55
CA PRO A 153 17.45 -12.96 8.45
C PRO A 153 16.23 -12.91 9.37
N GLU A 154 15.82 -11.72 9.79
CA GLU A 154 14.71 -11.55 10.73
C GLU A 154 13.54 -10.76 10.14
N LEU A 155 12.36 -11.39 10.13
CA LEU A 155 11.12 -10.77 9.67
C LEU A 155 10.07 -10.85 10.79
N CYS A 156 9.49 -9.69 11.13
CA CYS A 156 8.28 -9.66 11.93
C CYS A 156 7.14 -9.00 11.13
N ALA A 157 5.90 -9.34 11.44
CA ALA A 157 4.74 -8.75 10.81
C ALA A 157 3.76 -8.21 11.84
N CYS A 158 3.22 -7.01 11.60
CA CYS A 158 2.10 -6.45 12.32
C CYS A 158 0.87 -6.36 11.40
N THR A 159 -0.27 -6.83 11.88
CA THR A 159 -1.55 -6.74 11.15
C THR A 159 -2.68 -6.58 12.16
N PRO A 160 -3.69 -5.72 11.88
CA PRO A 160 -4.77 -5.50 12.81
C PRO A 160 -5.60 -6.77 13.01
N PRO A 161 -5.97 -7.07 14.25
CA PRO A 161 -6.95 -8.12 14.54
C PRO A 161 -8.37 -7.67 14.19
N GLY A 162 -9.26 -8.63 13.99
CA GLY A 162 -10.70 -8.39 14.02
C GLY A 162 -11.20 -8.08 15.44
N PRO A 163 -12.47 -7.66 15.59
CA PRO A 163 -13.07 -7.38 16.90
C PRO A 163 -13.05 -8.58 17.88
N ASP A 164 -12.96 -9.79 17.35
CA ASP A 164 -12.80 -11.04 18.12
C ASP A 164 -11.36 -11.29 18.59
N GLY A 165 -10.44 -10.37 18.28
CA GLY A 165 -9.02 -10.45 18.60
C GLY A 165 -8.22 -11.39 17.71
N LYS A 166 -8.79 -11.90 16.63
CA LYS A 166 -8.13 -12.84 15.71
C LYS A 166 -7.69 -12.16 14.42
N ILE A 167 -6.57 -12.63 13.88
CA ILE A 167 -6.12 -12.27 12.55
C ILE A 167 -6.78 -13.21 11.53
N ASN A 168 -7.05 -12.69 10.33
CA ASN A 168 -7.59 -13.50 9.24
C ASN A 168 -6.68 -14.72 8.96
N PRO A 169 -7.22 -15.95 8.92
CA PRO A 169 -6.42 -17.16 8.76
C PRO A 169 -5.65 -17.23 7.45
N ASP A 170 -6.15 -16.63 6.36
CA ASP A 170 -5.44 -16.59 5.07
C ASP A 170 -4.17 -15.72 5.18
N ILE A 171 -4.20 -14.63 5.96
CA ILE A 171 -3.01 -13.80 6.24
C ILE A 171 -2.00 -14.58 7.08
N LEU A 172 -2.44 -15.26 8.14
CA LEU A 172 -1.55 -16.09 8.96
C LEU A 172 -0.90 -17.21 8.14
N ALA A 173 -1.68 -17.87 7.28
CA ALA A 173 -1.20 -18.91 6.37
C ALA A 173 -0.13 -18.35 5.42
N ALA A 174 -0.41 -17.23 4.77
CA ALA A 174 0.51 -16.57 3.85
C ALA A 174 1.82 -16.16 4.53
N LEU A 175 1.75 -15.54 5.70
CA LEU A 175 2.92 -15.17 6.49
C LEU A 175 3.78 -16.40 6.81
N TYR A 176 3.14 -17.48 7.29
CA TYR A 176 3.85 -18.74 7.58
C TYR A 176 4.51 -19.34 6.34
N LEU A 177 3.81 -19.39 5.21
CA LEU A 177 4.31 -19.93 3.94
C LEU A 177 5.46 -19.08 3.38
N CYS A 178 5.44 -17.76 3.56
CA CYS A 178 6.54 -16.86 3.23
C CYS A 178 7.72 -16.92 4.20
N GLY A 179 7.65 -17.72 5.28
CA GLY A 179 8.73 -17.87 6.25
C GLY A 179 8.72 -16.89 7.41
N VAL A 180 7.71 -16.03 7.54
CA VAL A 180 7.54 -15.15 8.70
C VAL A 180 7.07 -15.97 9.90
N ARG A 181 7.79 -15.84 11.03
CA ARG A 181 7.54 -16.63 12.25
C ARG A 181 7.14 -15.77 13.44
N GLU A 182 7.29 -14.49 13.31
CA GLU A 182 6.99 -13.49 14.33
C GLU A 182 5.88 -12.58 13.82
N VAL A 183 4.68 -12.73 14.37
CA VAL A 183 3.47 -12.03 13.93
C VAL A 183 2.76 -11.44 15.13
N TYR A 184 2.32 -10.18 14.99
CA TYR A 184 1.65 -9.43 16.04
C TYR A 184 0.26 -8.97 15.59
N ALA A 185 -0.72 -9.14 16.46
CA ALA A 185 -2.08 -8.64 16.29
C ALA A 185 -2.16 -7.15 16.67
N ILE A 186 -1.53 -6.31 15.86
CA ILE A 186 -1.43 -4.87 16.08
C ILE A 186 -1.62 -4.16 14.75
N GLY A 187 -2.57 -3.22 14.67
CA GLY A 187 -2.85 -2.40 13.50
C GLY A 187 -2.42 -0.96 13.64
N GLY A 188 -2.62 -0.15 12.63
CA GLY A 188 -2.54 1.31 12.65
C GLY A 188 -1.20 1.93 13.04
N VAL A 189 -1.30 3.15 13.56
CA VAL A 189 -0.14 3.95 13.98
C VAL A 189 0.67 3.26 15.08
N GLN A 190 -0.02 2.62 16.03
CA GLN A 190 0.63 1.96 17.15
C GLN A 190 1.49 0.75 16.72
N ALA A 191 1.15 0.10 15.58
CA ALA A 191 1.99 -0.95 15.00
C ALA A 191 3.30 -0.37 14.43
N ILE A 192 3.22 0.73 13.69
CA ILE A 192 4.39 1.43 13.15
C ILE A 192 5.28 1.94 14.28
N ALA A 193 4.69 2.56 15.31
CA ALA A 193 5.42 3.03 16.48
C ALA A 193 6.09 1.88 17.26
N ALA A 194 5.39 0.75 17.47
CA ALA A 194 5.96 -0.42 18.14
C ALA A 194 7.13 -1.03 17.37
N MET A 195 7.03 -1.16 16.05
CA MET A 195 8.13 -1.65 15.21
C MET A 195 9.32 -0.68 15.17
N ALA A 196 9.08 0.63 15.18
CA ALA A 196 10.13 1.63 15.11
C ALA A 196 10.88 1.81 16.45
N LEU A 197 10.15 1.85 17.56
CA LEU A 197 10.69 2.19 18.88
C LEU A 197 11.09 0.95 19.70
N GLY A 198 10.49 -0.19 19.38
CA GLY A 198 10.48 -1.35 20.26
C GLY A 198 9.53 -1.19 21.45
N THR A 199 9.07 -2.30 21.98
CA THR A 199 8.33 -2.42 23.25
C THR A 199 8.81 -3.66 23.99
N SER A 200 8.21 -3.99 25.12
CA SER A 200 8.56 -5.27 25.80
C SER A 200 8.15 -6.50 24.97
N THR A 201 7.13 -6.37 24.11
CA THR A 201 6.63 -7.48 23.27
C THR A 201 7.20 -7.45 21.86
N VAL A 202 7.39 -6.26 21.27
CA VAL A 202 7.83 -6.08 19.87
C VAL A 202 9.26 -5.56 19.86
N THR A 203 10.19 -6.35 19.34
CA THR A 203 11.58 -5.91 19.11
C THR A 203 11.62 -4.90 17.97
N ALA A 204 12.34 -3.79 18.16
CA ALA A 204 12.52 -2.78 17.12
C ALA A 204 13.13 -3.37 15.84
N VAL A 205 12.82 -2.74 14.71
CA VAL A 205 13.30 -3.16 13.39
C VAL A 205 14.16 -2.06 12.74
N ASP A 206 14.97 -2.43 11.76
CA ASP A 206 15.83 -1.49 11.03
C ASP A 206 15.05 -0.78 9.90
N LYS A 207 14.04 -1.47 9.34
CA LYS A 207 13.22 -0.91 8.26
C LYS A 207 11.80 -1.48 8.28
N ILE A 208 10.82 -0.62 7.99
CA ILE A 208 9.39 -0.98 7.94
C ILE A 208 8.93 -0.93 6.49
N PHE A 209 8.23 -1.99 6.07
CA PHE A 209 7.64 -2.14 4.74
C PHE A 209 6.14 -2.36 4.85
N GLY A 210 5.41 -1.96 3.84
CA GLY A 210 3.99 -2.25 3.67
C GLY A 210 3.13 -1.01 3.45
N PRO A 211 2.01 -1.17 2.72
CA PRO A 211 1.06 -0.10 2.47
C PRO A 211 0.21 0.18 3.69
N GLY A 212 -0.46 1.33 3.72
CA GLY A 212 -1.37 1.69 4.78
C GLY A 212 -2.23 2.90 4.42
N ASN A 213 -3.19 3.21 5.27
CA ASN A 213 -4.00 4.41 5.13
C ASN A 213 -3.20 5.69 5.49
N ALA A 214 -3.83 6.86 5.36
CA ALA A 214 -3.18 8.14 5.63
C ALA A 214 -2.53 8.24 7.03
N PHE A 215 -3.10 7.58 8.05
CA PHE A 215 -2.53 7.57 9.40
C PHE A 215 -1.26 6.70 9.46
N VAL A 216 -1.25 5.54 8.80
CA VAL A 216 -0.09 4.65 8.71
C VAL A 216 1.02 5.30 7.90
N THR A 217 0.69 5.92 6.76
CA THR A 217 1.66 6.67 5.95
C THR A 217 2.27 7.82 6.73
N GLU A 218 1.45 8.59 7.46
CA GLU A 218 1.94 9.67 8.32
C GLU A 218 2.79 9.15 9.48
N ALA A 219 2.44 8.00 10.07
CA ALA A 219 3.26 7.37 11.09
C ALA A 219 4.64 6.97 10.55
N LYS A 220 4.70 6.38 9.36
CA LYS A 220 5.97 6.07 8.67
C LYS A 220 6.79 7.33 8.42
N ARG A 221 6.15 8.43 8.01
CA ARG A 221 6.80 9.73 7.80
C ARG A 221 7.43 10.26 9.10
N GLN A 222 6.71 10.18 10.22
CA GLN A 222 7.19 10.71 11.51
C GLN A 222 8.30 9.86 12.15
N VAL A 223 8.36 8.57 11.86
CA VAL A 223 9.43 7.69 12.36
C VAL A 223 10.61 7.57 11.40
N PHE A 224 10.52 8.14 10.19
CA PHE A 224 11.62 8.17 9.23
C PHE A 224 12.83 8.92 9.80
N GLY A 225 14.00 8.30 9.68
CA GLY A 225 15.24 8.77 10.31
C GLY A 225 15.55 8.08 11.64
N LEU A 226 14.53 7.64 12.38
CA LEU A 226 14.68 6.74 13.51
C LEU A 226 14.76 5.28 13.02
N VAL A 227 13.92 4.93 12.06
CA VAL A 227 13.86 3.65 11.37
C VAL A 227 13.75 3.91 9.87
N GLY A 228 14.28 3.02 9.03
CA GLY A 228 14.05 3.08 7.59
C GLY A 228 12.59 2.80 7.25
N VAL A 229 12.07 3.39 6.17
CA VAL A 229 10.76 3.04 5.60
C VAL A 229 10.92 2.74 4.11
N ASP A 230 9.98 1.99 3.53
CA ASP A 230 9.97 1.67 2.10
C ASP A 230 9.67 2.91 1.26
N LEU A 231 8.45 3.44 1.40
CA LEU A 231 8.00 4.66 0.72
C LEU A 231 6.86 5.31 1.51
N LEU A 232 6.54 6.55 1.17
CA LEU A 232 5.42 7.32 1.72
C LEU A 232 4.40 7.55 0.58
N PRO A 233 3.53 6.56 0.30
CA PRO A 233 2.61 6.65 -0.83
C PRO A 233 1.58 7.75 -0.61
N GLY A 234 1.29 8.47 -1.69
CA GLY A 234 0.11 9.33 -1.78
C GLY A 234 -1.20 8.52 -1.81
N PRO A 235 -2.33 9.18 -1.98
CA PRO A 235 -3.58 8.50 -2.30
C PRO A 235 -3.43 7.73 -3.63
N SER A 236 -3.97 6.51 -3.69
CA SER A 236 -3.93 5.71 -4.91
C SER A 236 -4.63 6.42 -6.06
N GLU A 237 -4.00 6.43 -7.23
CA GLU A 237 -4.50 7.12 -8.41
C GLU A 237 -4.23 6.31 -9.68
N VAL A 238 -5.09 6.47 -10.67
CA VAL A 238 -4.93 5.90 -11.99
C VAL A 238 -5.16 6.97 -13.07
N MET A 239 -4.33 6.97 -14.09
CA MET A 239 -4.57 7.73 -15.32
C MET A 239 -4.73 6.77 -16.50
N ILE A 240 -5.83 6.89 -17.20
CA ILE A 240 -6.12 6.12 -18.40
C ILE A 240 -6.06 7.06 -19.58
N ILE A 241 -5.16 6.79 -20.52
CA ILE A 241 -5.08 7.47 -21.81
C ILE A 241 -5.77 6.58 -22.83
N ALA A 242 -6.84 7.06 -23.42
CA ALA A 242 -7.63 6.27 -24.34
C ALA A 242 -8.14 7.12 -25.50
N ASP A 243 -7.87 6.68 -26.71
CA ASP A 243 -8.46 7.25 -27.93
C ASP A 243 -9.80 6.57 -28.27
N ARG A 244 -10.41 6.99 -29.37
CA ARG A 244 -11.69 6.46 -29.85
C ARG A 244 -11.67 4.99 -30.26
N THR A 245 -10.50 4.36 -30.42
CA THR A 245 -10.36 2.94 -30.80
C THR A 245 -10.47 2.02 -29.60
N ALA A 246 -10.25 2.55 -28.39
CA ALA A 246 -10.38 1.79 -27.15
C ALA A 246 -11.86 1.40 -26.88
N LYS A 247 -12.05 0.28 -26.23
CA LYS A 247 -13.38 -0.17 -25.81
C LYS A 247 -13.79 0.55 -24.51
N PRO A 248 -14.91 1.29 -24.48
CA PRO A 248 -15.35 1.99 -23.28
C PRO A 248 -15.49 1.08 -22.06
N GLU A 249 -15.84 -0.20 -22.26
CA GLU A 249 -16.01 -1.19 -21.19
C GLU A 249 -14.69 -1.55 -20.51
N TRP A 250 -13.56 -1.53 -21.23
CA TRP A 250 -12.24 -1.78 -20.67
C TRP A 250 -11.75 -0.58 -19.85
N VAL A 251 -11.89 0.62 -20.42
CA VAL A 251 -11.61 1.87 -19.69
C VAL A 251 -12.45 1.95 -18.41
N ALA A 252 -13.70 1.54 -18.49
CA ALA A 252 -14.61 1.47 -17.35
C ALA A 252 -14.12 0.49 -16.27
N ALA A 253 -13.61 -0.68 -16.68
CA ALA A 253 -13.09 -1.68 -15.74
C ALA A 253 -11.90 -1.14 -14.96
N ASP A 254 -10.95 -0.46 -15.63
CA ASP A 254 -9.77 0.14 -14.99
C ASP A 254 -10.16 1.28 -14.04
N LEU A 255 -11.12 2.15 -14.42
CA LEU A 255 -11.67 3.16 -13.52
C LEU A 255 -12.32 2.54 -12.28
N CYS A 256 -13.10 1.46 -12.45
CA CYS A 256 -13.75 0.77 -11.35
C CYS A 256 -12.72 0.08 -10.42
N ALA A 257 -11.69 -0.54 -10.98
CA ALA A 257 -10.63 -1.18 -10.22
C ALA A 257 -9.93 -0.21 -9.26
N GLN A 258 -9.66 1.02 -9.71
CA GLN A 258 -9.10 2.04 -8.84
C GLN A 258 -10.13 2.62 -7.87
N ALA A 259 -11.37 2.83 -8.33
CA ALA A 259 -12.43 3.42 -7.52
C ALA A 259 -12.84 2.53 -6.33
N GLU A 260 -12.67 1.21 -6.43
CA GLU A 260 -13.05 0.27 -5.36
C GLU A 260 -12.17 0.33 -4.11
N HIS A 261 -10.94 0.94 -4.19
CA HIS A 261 -10.09 1.14 -3.02
C HIS A 261 -10.84 1.83 -1.88
N GLY A 262 -11.75 2.77 -2.19
CA GLY A 262 -12.76 3.29 -1.26
C GLY A 262 -12.19 4.07 -0.08
N SER A 263 -10.97 4.64 -0.20
CA SER A 263 -10.38 5.52 0.81
C SER A 263 -11.05 6.90 0.83
N GLY A 264 -11.79 7.24 -0.24
CA GLY A 264 -12.38 8.55 -0.48
C GLY A 264 -11.37 9.60 -0.97
N LYS A 265 -10.12 9.20 -1.19
CA LYS A 265 -9.02 10.08 -1.67
C LYS A 265 -8.47 9.65 -3.02
N GLU A 266 -9.04 8.61 -3.62
CA GLU A 266 -8.67 8.12 -4.95
C GLU A 266 -8.76 9.25 -5.97
N LYS A 267 -7.88 9.21 -6.98
CA LYS A 267 -7.94 10.09 -8.13
C LYS A 267 -8.01 9.26 -9.39
N LEU A 268 -8.97 9.58 -10.23
CA LEU A 268 -9.26 8.86 -11.44
C LEU A 268 -9.14 9.85 -12.60
N TYR A 269 -8.14 9.67 -13.46
CA TYR A 269 -7.94 10.51 -14.61
C TYR A 269 -8.32 9.73 -15.87
N LEU A 270 -9.13 10.34 -16.71
CA LEU A 270 -9.42 9.86 -18.06
C LEU A 270 -8.97 10.93 -19.07
N VAL A 271 -7.92 10.63 -19.82
CA VAL A 271 -7.40 11.52 -20.87
C VAL A 271 -7.83 10.99 -22.22
N THR A 272 -8.53 11.82 -22.99
CA THR A 272 -9.08 11.44 -24.29
C THR A 272 -9.29 12.65 -25.18
N GLU A 273 -9.59 12.41 -26.46
CA GLU A 273 -9.77 13.48 -27.45
C GLU A 273 -11.18 14.09 -27.44
N THR A 274 -12.21 13.31 -27.06
CA THR A 274 -13.60 13.75 -27.18
C THR A 274 -14.42 13.51 -25.92
N GLU A 275 -15.31 14.48 -25.63
CA GLU A 275 -16.25 14.38 -24.53
C GLU A 275 -17.23 13.19 -24.71
N ALA A 276 -17.70 12.97 -25.95
CA ALA A 276 -18.60 11.88 -26.28
C ALA A 276 -18.01 10.49 -25.97
N PHE A 277 -16.68 10.30 -26.15
CA PHE A 277 -16.02 9.05 -25.77
C PHE A 277 -15.88 8.95 -24.25
N ALA A 278 -15.50 10.03 -23.58
CA ALA A 278 -15.45 10.06 -22.11
C ALA A 278 -16.80 9.70 -21.49
N ASP A 279 -17.89 10.25 -22.01
CA ASP A 279 -19.24 9.97 -21.51
C ASP A 279 -19.61 8.49 -21.67
N LYS A 280 -19.23 7.84 -22.79
CA LYS A 280 -19.42 6.40 -22.99
C LYS A 280 -18.64 5.59 -21.93
N CYS A 281 -17.40 5.94 -21.68
CA CYS A 281 -16.58 5.26 -20.66
C CYS A 281 -17.18 5.40 -19.25
N LEU A 282 -17.62 6.60 -18.90
CA LEU A 282 -18.23 6.88 -17.60
C LEU A 282 -19.60 6.20 -17.44
N ALA A 283 -20.40 6.13 -18.51
CA ALA A 283 -21.67 5.40 -18.51
C ALA A 283 -21.42 3.90 -18.31
N ALA A 284 -20.43 3.33 -19.02
CA ALA A 284 -20.01 1.94 -18.86
C ALA A 284 -19.50 1.65 -17.42
N ALA A 285 -18.70 2.55 -16.83
CA ALA A 285 -18.22 2.40 -15.46
C ALA A 285 -19.37 2.40 -14.43
N ARG A 286 -20.34 3.30 -14.58
CA ARG A 286 -21.54 3.31 -13.74
C ARG A 286 -22.33 2.01 -13.87
N SER A 287 -22.51 1.52 -15.10
CA SER A 287 -23.20 0.24 -15.36
C SER A 287 -22.48 -0.94 -14.70
N GLN A 288 -21.18 -1.08 -14.92
CA GLN A 288 -20.37 -2.15 -14.33
C GLN A 288 -20.39 -2.13 -12.79
N SER A 289 -20.37 -0.93 -12.19
CA SER A 289 -20.41 -0.78 -10.74
C SER A 289 -21.63 -1.44 -10.08
N ASN A 290 -22.73 -1.66 -10.82
CA ASN A 290 -23.94 -2.28 -10.27
C ASN A 290 -23.78 -3.78 -9.97
N SER A 291 -22.87 -4.46 -10.66
CA SER A 291 -22.59 -5.89 -10.48
C SER A 291 -21.36 -6.17 -9.60
N LEU A 292 -20.62 -5.13 -9.20
CA LEU A 292 -19.41 -5.29 -8.41
C LEU A 292 -19.68 -5.27 -6.90
N THR A 293 -18.92 -6.05 -6.15
CA THR A 293 -19.08 -6.21 -4.69
C THR A 293 -19.03 -4.85 -3.94
N HIS A 294 -18.19 -3.93 -4.39
CA HIS A 294 -18.04 -2.60 -3.79
C HIS A 294 -18.71 -1.48 -4.59
N GLY A 295 -19.78 -1.80 -5.35
CA GLY A 295 -20.41 -0.88 -6.30
C GLY A 295 -20.83 0.47 -5.72
N GLU A 296 -21.28 0.54 -4.46
CA GLU A 296 -21.62 1.81 -3.83
C GLU A 296 -20.39 2.73 -3.65
N LYS A 297 -19.27 2.17 -3.22
CA LYS A 297 -18.00 2.93 -3.07
C LYS A 297 -17.51 3.41 -4.43
N ILE A 298 -17.54 2.53 -5.42
CA ILE A 298 -17.16 2.85 -6.80
C ILE A 298 -18.01 4.01 -7.32
N ARG A 299 -19.34 3.97 -7.18
CA ARG A 299 -20.21 5.05 -7.63
C ARG A 299 -19.92 6.38 -6.93
N LYS A 300 -19.65 6.36 -5.63
CA LYS A 300 -19.23 7.58 -4.90
C LYS A 300 -17.92 8.15 -5.44
N ALA A 301 -16.92 7.30 -5.70
CA ALA A 301 -15.64 7.71 -6.26
C ALA A 301 -15.81 8.25 -7.70
N LEU A 302 -16.54 7.55 -8.56
CA LEU A 302 -16.84 8.00 -9.93
C LEU A 302 -17.57 9.35 -9.97
N ALA A 303 -18.45 9.61 -9.01
CA ALA A 303 -19.16 10.89 -8.94
C ALA A 303 -18.27 12.06 -8.50
N ALA A 304 -17.32 11.84 -7.60
CA ALA A 304 -16.58 12.91 -6.92
C ALA A 304 -15.11 13.02 -7.35
N LYS A 305 -14.48 11.93 -7.79
CA LYS A 305 -13.02 11.79 -7.92
C LYS A 305 -12.51 11.60 -9.35
N VAL A 306 -13.36 11.76 -10.35
CA VAL A 306 -12.97 11.67 -11.75
C VAL A 306 -12.60 13.04 -12.30
N CYS A 307 -11.45 13.12 -12.95
CA CYS A 307 -11.02 14.23 -13.79
C CYS A 307 -10.91 13.76 -15.25
N VAL A 308 -11.80 14.23 -16.10
CA VAL A 308 -11.72 14.02 -17.54
C VAL A 308 -10.88 15.14 -18.14
N ILE A 309 -9.87 14.80 -18.92
CA ILE A 309 -8.98 15.76 -19.57
C ILE A 309 -9.05 15.55 -21.07
N LEU A 310 -9.53 16.57 -21.78
CA LEU A 310 -9.62 16.56 -23.22
C LEU A 310 -8.34 17.12 -23.85
N VAL A 311 -7.74 16.34 -24.73
CA VAL A 311 -6.55 16.70 -25.48
C VAL A 311 -6.90 16.87 -26.97
N PRO A 312 -6.23 17.78 -27.71
CA PRO A 312 -6.45 17.95 -29.14
C PRO A 312 -6.08 16.73 -29.98
N LYS A 313 -5.01 16.03 -29.59
CA LYS A 313 -4.50 14.80 -30.17
C LYS A 313 -4.08 13.86 -29.04
N ILE A 314 -4.15 12.55 -29.29
CA ILE A 314 -3.82 11.57 -28.25
C ILE A 314 -2.35 11.65 -27.80
N GLU A 315 -1.43 12.05 -28.69
CA GLU A 315 -0.03 12.26 -28.36
C GLU A 315 0.19 13.35 -27.31
N ASP A 316 -0.70 14.37 -27.28
CA ASP A 316 -0.66 15.44 -26.29
C ASP A 316 -0.97 14.92 -24.86
N ALA A 317 -1.53 13.70 -24.74
CA ALA A 317 -1.79 13.09 -23.45
C ALA A 317 -0.50 12.81 -22.66
N ALA A 318 0.64 12.63 -23.34
CA ALA A 318 1.94 12.48 -22.69
C ALA A 318 2.33 13.74 -21.88
N GLU A 319 1.97 14.95 -22.35
CA GLU A 319 2.16 16.18 -21.56
C GLU A 319 1.37 16.13 -20.26
N VAL A 320 0.12 15.66 -20.34
CA VAL A 320 -0.75 15.52 -19.16
C VAL A 320 -0.19 14.50 -18.19
N ALA A 321 0.24 13.33 -18.68
CA ALA A 321 0.83 12.28 -17.87
C ALA A 321 2.09 12.77 -17.15
N ASN A 322 2.96 13.50 -17.84
CA ASN A 322 4.16 14.08 -17.24
C ASN A 322 3.85 15.17 -16.19
N LEU A 323 2.75 15.92 -16.35
CA LEU A 323 2.35 16.93 -15.36
C LEU A 323 1.75 16.31 -14.10
N VAL A 324 1.05 15.18 -14.22
CA VAL A 324 0.41 14.49 -13.10
C VAL A 324 1.36 13.51 -12.44
N ALA A 325 2.20 12.80 -13.24
CA ALA A 325 3.05 11.69 -12.82
C ALA A 325 2.26 10.65 -11.99
N PRO A 326 1.21 10.03 -12.57
CA PRO A 326 0.30 9.18 -11.80
C PRO A 326 0.98 7.90 -11.30
N GLU A 327 0.47 7.33 -10.21
CA GLU A 327 0.93 6.04 -9.67
C GLU A 327 0.73 4.90 -10.69
N HIS A 328 -0.43 4.87 -11.33
CA HIS A 328 -0.77 3.91 -12.37
C HIS A 328 -1.11 4.62 -13.69
N LEU A 329 -0.49 4.16 -14.80
CA LEU A 329 -0.68 4.67 -16.13
C LEU A 329 -0.96 3.52 -17.12
#